data_b9f5bb80a896358284a869fb23bbaf5c
#
_entry.id   b9f5bb80a896358284a869fb23bbaf5c
#
_cell.length_a   1.000
_cell.length_b   1.000
_cell.length_c   1.000
_cell.angle_alpha   90.00
_cell.angle_beta   90.00
_cell.angle_gamma   90.00
#
_symmetry.space_group_name_H-M   'P 1'
#
loop_
_entity.id
_entity.type
_entity.pdbx_description
1 polymer ?
#
loop_
_entity_poly.entity_id
_entity_poly.type
_entity_poly.pdbx_seq_one_letter_code
_entity_poly.pdbx_strand_id
1 'polypeptide(L)'
;MDRWPGVAEAIRGGLAPDADVIAELTGGVVELGADGAAVEGQRLRERVLGFGPLERWVNAAEVTDVLVNGDGSVWVDRGDGVRATGQVLEAADARALATRLAGLARRRLDEAQPWVDGVLPGGVRLHAILSPLAEAGTHLSLRVPRRQPVGVEGLQQLGSVGSTMASLLRRIVAARLSFLVVGGTGAGKTTVLGALLAECPTDQRIVVVEDVRELAPSHPHVVRLQGRTPNVEGVGAVTLVDLVRQGLRMRPDRLVVGEVRGAEVRELLSALNTGHDGGAGTLHANGLAETPARIEALGALAGLGRDAVHAQLRGAVQVVVDVARAGPVRFVRAVGVTRWTGTEVVVDEALVALPGGGLAGTGGTSGTGGTGGTGGADPERDAVEWGPGAARLAELLESRLGTTGGVESRVGTGGSATGVATRGGVA
;
A
#
# COMPACT_ATOMS: atom_id res chain seq x y z
N MET A 1 -33.75 -4.74 -25.60
CA MET A 1 -34.60 -3.55 -25.81
C MET A 1 -34.33 -2.60 -24.64
N ASP A 2 -33.80 -1.42 -24.98
CA ASP A 2 -33.48 -0.41 -23.99
C ASP A 2 -34.79 0.08 -23.35
N ARG A 3 -35.00 -0.29 -22.10
CA ARG A 3 -36.19 0.13 -21.32
C ARG A 3 -36.17 1.62 -20.93
N TRP A 4 -35.03 2.30 -21.15
CA TRP A 4 -34.76 3.67 -20.69
C TRP A 4 -34.02 4.51 -21.73
N PRO A 5 -34.60 4.78 -22.91
CA PRO A 5 -33.94 5.55 -23.98
C PRO A 5 -33.59 6.99 -23.54
N GLY A 6 -34.38 7.60 -22.64
CA GLY A 6 -34.13 8.96 -22.16
C GLY A 6 -32.88 9.09 -21.26
N VAL A 7 -32.54 8.05 -20.49
CA VAL A 7 -31.34 8.07 -19.64
C VAL A 7 -30.06 7.98 -20.49
N ALA A 8 -30.07 7.11 -21.50
CA ALA A 8 -28.93 6.98 -22.42
C ALA A 8 -28.74 8.25 -23.26
N GLU A 9 -29.80 8.98 -23.54
CA GLU A 9 -29.76 10.25 -24.28
C GLU A 9 -29.30 11.42 -23.40
N ALA A 10 -29.73 11.48 -22.15
CA ALA A 10 -29.27 12.46 -21.16
C ALA A 10 -27.75 12.32 -20.89
N ILE A 11 -27.26 11.08 -20.77
CA ILE A 11 -25.83 10.81 -20.59
C ILE A 11 -25.03 11.16 -21.86
N ARG A 12 -25.55 10.87 -23.05
CA ARG A 12 -24.95 11.32 -24.32
C ARG A 12 -24.96 12.81 -24.48
N GLY A 13 -25.95 13.51 -23.90
CA GLY A 13 -26.05 14.96 -23.86
C GLY A 13 -25.12 15.65 -22.84
N GLY A 14 -24.26 14.90 -22.13
CA GLY A 14 -23.27 15.44 -21.19
C GLY A 14 -23.79 15.63 -19.76
N LEU A 15 -24.99 15.16 -19.42
CA LEU A 15 -25.46 15.16 -18.04
C LEU A 15 -24.65 14.13 -17.25
N ALA A 16 -23.97 14.57 -16.17
CA ALA A 16 -23.33 13.66 -15.24
C ALA A 16 -24.42 12.80 -14.58
N PRO A 17 -24.37 11.47 -14.69
CA PRO A 17 -25.37 10.60 -14.09
C PRO A 17 -25.13 10.54 -12.58
N ASP A 18 -25.54 11.56 -11.84
CA ASP A 18 -25.55 11.51 -10.39
C ASP A 18 -26.78 10.75 -9.87
N ALA A 19 -26.77 10.47 -8.58
CA ALA A 19 -27.78 9.66 -7.93
C ALA A 19 -29.18 10.29 -7.99
N ASP A 20 -29.25 11.61 -7.99
CA ASP A 20 -30.51 12.37 -7.94
C ASP A 20 -31.16 12.39 -9.31
N VAL A 21 -30.39 12.57 -10.38
CA VAL A 21 -30.86 12.49 -11.78
C VAL A 21 -31.39 11.09 -12.11
N ILE A 22 -30.73 10.03 -11.64
CA ILE A 22 -31.21 8.66 -11.84
C ILE A 22 -32.50 8.41 -11.06
N ALA A 23 -32.61 8.94 -9.83
CA ALA A 23 -33.84 8.84 -9.03
C ALA A 23 -35.02 9.60 -9.69
N GLU A 24 -34.77 10.78 -10.23
CA GLU A 24 -35.76 11.60 -10.92
C GLU A 24 -36.25 10.93 -12.22
N LEU A 25 -35.33 10.38 -13.01
CA LEU A 25 -35.64 9.67 -14.25
C LEU A 25 -36.35 8.30 -14.04
N THR A 26 -36.16 7.67 -12.87
CA THR A 26 -36.82 6.39 -12.51
C THR A 26 -38.12 6.60 -11.73
N GLY A 27 -38.29 7.73 -11.03
CA GLY A 27 -39.50 8.03 -10.24
C GLY A 27 -40.77 8.26 -11.06
N GLY A 28 -40.66 8.43 -12.38
CA GLY A 28 -41.81 8.62 -13.29
C GLY A 28 -42.52 7.34 -13.73
N VAL A 29 -42.08 6.13 -13.29
CA VAL A 29 -42.68 4.85 -13.73
C VAL A 29 -43.62 4.31 -12.65
N VAL A 30 -44.86 4.64 -12.81
CA VAL A 30 -45.97 4.37 -11.89
C VAL A 30 -46.30 2.85 -11.76
N GLU A 31 -45.78 1.99 -12.66
CA GLU A 31 -46.14 0.57 -12.72
C GLU A 31 -45.45 -0.36 -11.73
N LEU A 32 -44.38 0.08 -11.05
CA LEU A 32 -43.52 -0.82 -10.23
C LEU A 32 -43.73 -0.73 -8.71
N GLY A 33 -44.49 0.23 -8.21
CA GLY A 33 -44.57 0.52 -6.78
C GLY A 33 -43.21 1.02 -6.21
N ALA A 34 -43.21 1.53 -4.97
CA ALA A 34 -42.03 2.17 -4.36
C ALA A 34 -40.84 1.19 -4.24
N ASP A 35 -41.08 -0.08 -3.89
CA ASP A 35 -40.02 -1.09 -3.75
C ASP A 35 -39.46 -1.53 -5.11
N GLY A 36 -40.32 -1.65 -6.13
CA GLY A 36 -39.90 -2.01 -7.46
C GLY A 36 -39.11 -0.89 -8.15
N ALA A 37 -39.48 0.35 -7.93
CA ALA A 37 -38.74 1.53 -8.41
C ALA A 37 -37.36 1.66 -7.75
N ALA A 38 -37.26 1.36 -6.46
CA ALA A 38 -35.98 1.35 -5.74
C ALA A 38 -35.03 0.25 -6.26
N VAL A 39 -35.55 -0.95 -6.51
CA VAL A 39 -34.75 -2.09 -7.07
C VAL A 39 -34.29 -1.79 -8.48
N GLU A 40 -35.15 -1.24 -9.34
CA GLU A 40 -34.81 -0.91 -10.72
C GLU A 40 -33.87 0.33 -10.77
N GLY A 41 -34.05 1.32 -9.91
CA GLY A 41 -33.13 2.44 -9.73
C GLY A 41 -31.74 1.98 -9.31
N GLN A 42 -31.65 1.01 -8.40
CA GLN A 42 -30.40 0.41 -8.00
C GLN A 42 -29.73 -0.35 -9.15
N ARG A 43 -30.48 -1.15 -9.90
CA ARG A 43 -30.00 -1.86 -11.10
C ARG A 43 -29.52 -0.90 -12.19
N LEU A 44 -30.23 0.21 -12.39
CA LEU A 44 -29.83 1.23 -13.36
C LEU A 44 -28.56 1.94 -12.91
N ARG A 45 -28.44 2.25 -11.62
CA ARG A 45 -27.20 2.78 -11.02
C ARG A 45 -26.01 1.85 -11.26
N GLU A 46 -26.17 0.57 -10.99
CA GLU A 46 -25.13 -0.45 -11.20
C GLU A 46 -24.72 -0.54 -12.67
N ARG A 47 -25.68 -0.40 -13.59
CA ARG A 47 -25.41 -0.40 -15.03
C ARG A 47 -24.74 0.86 -15.53
N VAL A 48 -25.10 2.02 -15.00
CA VAL A 48 -24.62 3.32 -15.50
C VAL A 48 -23.36 3.77 -14.78
N LEU A 49 -23.34 3.68 -13.45
CA LEU A 49 -22.24 4.16 -12.59
C LEU A 49 -21.36 3.04 -12.03
N GLY A 50 -21.89 1.81 -11.96
CA GLY A 50 -21.22 0.66 -11.37
C GLY A 50 -20.36 -0.11 -12.36
N PHE A 51 -19.85 -1.24 -11.89
CA PHE A 51 -19.00 -2.15 -12.66
C PHE A 51 -19.81 -3.17 -13.50
N GLY A 52 -21.13 -2.98 -13.58
CA GLY A 52 -22.03 -3.83 -14.35
C GLY A 52 -21.92 -5.32 -13.96
N PRO A 53 -21.67 -6.24 -14.92
CA PRO A 53 -21.56 -7.67 -14.63
C PRO A 53 -20.45 -8.03 -13.65
N LEU A 54 -19.48 -7.14 -13.42
CA LEU A 54 -18.35 -7.34 -12.50
C LEU A 54 -18.62 -6.81 -11.09
N GLU A 55 -19.78 -6.16 -10.85
CA GLU A 55 -20.12 -5.49 -9.59
C GLU A 55 -19.95 -6.39 -8.37
N ARG A 56 -20.43 -7.64 -8.46
CA ARG A 56 -20.34 -8.63 -7.38
C ARG A 56 -18.91 -8.94 -6.96
N TRP A 57 -17.98 -8.92 -7.93
CA TRP A 57 -16.57 -9.20 -7.68
C TRP A 57 -15.83 -7.99 -7.12
N VAL A 58 -16.09 -6.82 -7.66
CA VAL A 58 -15.50 -5.56 -7.18
C VAL A 58 -15.96 -5.23 -5.75
N ASN A 59 -17.17 -5.64 -5.38
CA ASN A 59 -17.72 -5.41 -4.04
C ASN A 59 -17.39 -6.50 -3.03
N ALA A 60 -16.85 -7.65 -3.46
CA ALA A 60 -16.43 -8.70 -2.55
C ALA A 60 -15.21 -8.27 -1.74
N ALA A 61 -15.29 -8.38 -0.40
CA ALA A 61 -14.30 -7.79 0.52
C ALA A 61 -12.89 -8.37 0.36
N GLU A 62 -12.79 -9.63 -0.03
CA GLU A 62 -11.53 -10.36 -0.21
C GLU A 62 -10.89 -10.16 -1.59
N VAL A 63 -11.63 -9.66 -2.60
CA VAL A 63 -11.11 -9.51 -3.96
C VAL A 63 -10.20 -8.31 -4.08
N THR A 64 -9.01 -8.52 -4.60
CA THR A 64 -7.99 -7.51 -4.85
C THR A 64 -7.89 -7.14 -6.33
N ASP A 65 -8.16 -8.08 -7.22
CA ASP A 65 -8.10 -7.85 -8.66
C ASP A 65 -9.23 -8.60 -9.37
N VAL A 66 -9.83 -7.95 -10.36
CA VAL A 66 -10.83 -8.54 -11.28
C VAL A 66 -10.31 -8.37 -12.69
N LEU A 67 -10.16 -9.47 -13.41
CA LEU A 67 -9.57 -9.50 -14.75
C LEU A 67 -10.59 -10.03 -15.74
N VAL A 68 -10.67 -9.40 -16.91
CA VAL A 68 -11.43 -9.91 -18.06
C VAL A 68 -10.43 -10.10 -19.19
N ASN A 69 -10.33 -11.32 -19.70
CA ASN A 69 -9.49 -11.65 -20.83
C ASN A 69 -10.19 -11.39 -22.17
N GLY A 70 -9.45 -11.42 -23.27
CA GLY A 70 -10.00 -11.17 -24.61
C GLY A 70 -11.08 -12.14 -25.06
N ASP A 71 -11.11 -13.36 -24.51
CA ASP A 71 -12.17 -14.37 -24.71
C ASP A 71 -13.41 -14.11 -23.84
N GLY A 72 -13.44 -13.02 -23.09
CA GLY A 72 -14.50 -12.65 -22.17
C GLY A 72 -14.47 -13.36 -20.82
N SER A 73 -13.56 -14.31 -20.58
CA SER A 73 -13.45 -15.02 -19.32
C SER A 73 -13.09 -14.08 -18.16
N VAL A 74 -13.83 -14.20 -17.05
CA VAL A 74 -13.64 -13.38 -15.84
C VAL A 74 -12.86 -14.16 -14.80
N TRP A 75 -11.79 -13.54 -14.30
CA TRP A 75 -10.90 -14.09 -13.28
C TRP A 75 -10.81 -13.13 -12.10
N VAL A 76 -10.58 -13.65 -10.91
CA VAL A 76 -10.40 -12.85 -9.69
C VAL A 76 -9.17 -13.29 -8.90
N ASP A 77 -8.47 -12.34 -8.28
CA ASP A 77 -7.47 -12.61 -7.25
C ASP A 77 -8.03 -12.19 -5.89
N ARG A 78 -7.85 -13.05 -4.88
CA ARG A 78 -8.20 -12.80 -3.48
C ARG A 78 -6.98 -12.63 -2.59
N GLY A 79 -5.80 -12.50 -3.20
CA GLY A 79 -4.54 -12.37 -2.52
C GLY A 79 -3.74 -13.67 -2.41
N ASP A 80 -4.31 -14.79 -2.85
CA ASP A 80 -3.71 -16.12 -2.88
C ASP A 80 -3.47 -16.67 -4.31
N GLY A 81 -3.75 -15.82 -5.32
CA GLY A 81 -3.57 -16.12 -6.73
C GLY A 81 -4.85 -15.98 -7.54
N VAL A 82 -4.67 -15.89 -8.86
CA VAL A 82 -5.76 -15.66 -9.81
C VAL A 82 -6.54 -16.96 -10.08
N ARG A 83 -7.87 -16.89 -10.00
CA ARG A 83 -8.78 -18.03 -10.22
C ARG A 83 -9.91 -17.66 -11.16
N ALA A 84 -10.29 -18.60 -12.05
CA ALA A 84 -11.44 -18.45 -12.93
C ALA A 84 -12.74 -18.41 -12.12
N THR A 85 -13.66 -17.52 -12.51
CA THR A 85 -14.98 -17.40 -11.87
C THR A 85 -16.06 -18.25 -12.54
N GLY A 86 -15.79 -18.75 -13.74
CA GLY A 86 -16.78 -19.39 -14.60
C GLY A 86 -17.71 -18.41 -15.34
N GLN A 87 -17.60 -17.09 -15.06
CA GLN A 87 -18.34 -16.07 -15.80
C GLN A 87 -17.61 -15.72 -17.10
N VAL A 88 -18.38 -15.53 -18.16
CA VAL A 88 -17.89 -15.07 -19.47
C VAL A 88 -18.73 -13.89 -19.90
N LEU A 89 -18.09 -12.85 -20.41
CA LEU A 89 -18.75 -11.69 -21.03
C LEU A 89 -18.70 -11.84 -22.55
N GLU A 90 -19.78 -11.46 -23.22
CA GLU A 90 -19.75 -11.33 -24.68
C GLU A 90 -18.76 -10.24 -25.10
N ALA A 91 -18.11 -10.41 -26.25
CA ALA A 91 -17.06 -9.48 -26.71
C ALA A 91 -17.55 -8.02 -26.83
N ALA A 92 -18.79 -7.83 -27.30
CA ALA A 92 -19.43 -6.52 -27.38
C ALA A 92 -19.68 -5.90 -26.01
N ASP A 93 -20.10 -6.71 -25.02
CA ASP A 93 -20.35 -6.26 -23.66
C ASP A 93 -19.05 -5.92 -22.93
N ALA A 94 -17.99 -6.71 -23.10
CA ALA A 94 -16.66 -6.43 -22.54
C ALA A 94 -16.11 -5.10 -23.08
N ARG A 95 -16.23 -4.85 -24.39
CA ARG A 95 -15.82 -3.57 -25.01
C ARG A 95 -16.66 -2.39 -24.50
N ALA A 96 -17.98 -2.53 -24.48
CA ALA A 96 -18.89 -1.50 -24.00
C ALA A 96 -18.62 -1.15 -22.52
N LEU A 97 -18.38 -2.17 -21.69
CA LEU A 97 -17.99 -2.01 -20.28
C LEU A 97 -16.66 -1.24 -20.16
N ALA A 98 -15.62 -1.64 -20.91
CA ALA A 98 -14.32 -0.98 -20.89
C ALA A 98 -14.41 0.49 -21.28
N THR A 99 -15.12 0.80 -22.37
CA THR A 99 -15.31 2.19 -22.85
C THR A 99 -16.08 3.03 -21.83
N ARG A 100 -17.13 2.46 -21.22
CA ARG A 100 -17.91 3.15 -20.18
C ARG A 100 -17.07 3.42 -18.93
N LEU A 101 -16.30 2.43 -18.44
CA LEU A 101 -15.41 2.60 -17.30
C LEU A 101 -14.31 3.64 -17.58
N ALA A 102 -13.77 3.66 -18.79
CA ALA A 102 -12.83 4.71 -19.21
C ALA A 102 -13.47 6.09 -19.11
N GLY A 103 -14.72 6.26 -19.59
CA GLY A 103 -15.50 7.50 -19.46
C GLY A 103 -15.69 7.92 -17.99
N LEU A 104 -16.03 6.99 -17.09
CA LEU A 104 -16.12 7.26 -15.64
C LEU A 104 -14.76 7.69 -15.03
N ALA A 105 -13.66 7.17 -15.54
CA ALA A 105 -12.31 7.61 -15.18
C ALA A 105 -11.90 8.93 -15.87
N ARG A 106 -12.80 9.57 -16.63
CA ARG A 106 -12.55 10.77 -17.46
C ARG A 106 -11.42 10.56 -18.46
N ARG A 107 -11.40 9.39 -19.07
CA ARG A 107 -10.42 8.97 -20.07
C ARG A 107 -11.12 8.54 -21.35
N ARG A 108 -10.38 8.60 -22.44
CA ARG A 108 -10.81 8.13 -23.76
C ARG A 108 -10.31 6.69 -23.98
N LEU A 109 -11.15 5.83 -24.56
CA LEU A 109 -10.81 4.49 -24.99
C LEU A 109 -11.56 4.18 -26.28
N ASP A 110 -10.86 4.21 -27.39
CA ASP A 110 -11.34 3.92 -28.75
C ASP A 110 -10.20 3.51 -29.69
N GLU A 111 -10.43 3.46 -30.98
CA GLU A 111 -9.45 3.06 -31.99
C GLU A 111 -8.23 4.01 -32.06
N ALA A 112 -8.41 5.29 -31.73
CA ALA A 112 -7.33 6.27 -31.74
C ALA A 112 -6.52 6.23 -30.43
N GLN A 113 -7.14 5.81 -29.31
CA GLN A 113 -6.53 5.61 -28.02
C GLN A 113 -6.94 4.23 -27.50
N PRO A 114 -6.30 3.13 -28.00
CA PRO A 114 -6.79 1.77 -27.77
C PRO A 114 -6.41 1.16 -26.40
N TRP A 115 -5.84 1.93 -25.49
CA TRP A 115 -5.60 1.55 -24.09
C TRP A 115 -5.86 2.70 -23.14
N VAL A 116 -6.14 2.37 -21.89
CA VAL A 116 -6.40 3.37 -20.84
C VAL A 116 -5.89 2.90 -19.49
N ASP A 117 -5.31 3.85 -18.75
CA ASP A 117 -5.11 3.77 -17.30
C ASP A 117 -5.96 4.84 -16.64
N GLY A 118 -6.71 4.45 -15.60
CA GLY A 118 -7.61 5.36 -14.91
C GLY A 118 -7.89 4.96 -13.47
N VAL A 119 -8.54 5.86 -12.76
CA VAL A 119 -9.05 5.62 -11.40
C VAL A 119 -10.54 5.89 -11.41
N LEU A 120 -11.29 4.89 -11.03
CA LEU A 120 -12.75 4.91 -10.93
C LEU A 120 -13.20 5.41 -9.55
N PRO A 121 -14.47 5.82 -9.39
CA PRO A 121 -15.04 6.08 -8.08
C PRO A 121 -14.78 4.92 -7.11
N GLY A 122 -14.50 5.25 -5.84
CA GLY A 122 -14.10 4.24 -4.84
C GLY A 122 -12.62 3.84 -4.91
N GLY A 123 -11.83 4.46 -5.80
CA GLY A 123 -10.38 4.24 -5.88
C GLY A 123 -9.97 3.00 -6.67
N VAL A 124 -10.92 2.33 -7.34
CA VAL A 124 -10.61 1.16 -8.19
C VAL A 124 -9.76 1.60 -9.39
N ARG A 125 -8.59 0.99 -9.56
CA ARG A 125 -7.72 1.27 -10.70
C ARG A 125 -8.19 0.45 -11.90
N LEU A 126 -8.34 1.13 -13.03
CA LEU A 126 -8.69 0.55 -14.31
C LEU A 126 -7.48 0.52 -15.22
N HIS A 127 -7.18 -0.63 -15.78
CA HIS A 127 -6.43 -0.74 -17.03
C HIS A 127 -7.29 -1.47 -18.04
N ALA A 128 -7.38 -0.95 -19.28
CA ALA A 128 -8.06 -1.63 -20.37
C ALA A 128 -7.28 -1.45 -21.66
N ILE A 129 -7.33 -2.47 -22.52
CA ILE A 129 -6.71 -2.48 -23.84
C ILE A 129 -7.64 -3.16 -24.84
N LEU A 130 -7.76 -2.55 -26.03
CA LEU A 130 -8.62 -3.00 -27.11
C LEU A 130 -7.84 -3.77 -28.17
N SER A 131 -8.55 -4.63 -28.91
CA SER A 131 -8.06 -5.15 -30.19
C SER A 131 -7.85 -3.97 -31.18
N PRO A 132 -6.83 -4.02 -32.09
CA PRO A 132 -5.96 -5.16 -32.38
C PRO A 132 -4.69 -5.23 -31.52
N LEU A 133 -4.45 -4.29 -30.59
CA LEU A 133 -3.25 -4.33 -29.74
C LEU A 133 -3.24 -5.52 -28.80
N ALA A 134 -4.43 -5.91 -28.33
CA ALA A 134 -4.63 -7.12 -27.56
C ALA A 134 -5.28 -8.18 -28.46
N GLU A 135 -4.73 -9.39 -28.43
CA GLU A 135 -5.29 -10.55 -29.15
C GLU A 135 -6.64 -10.98 -28.53
N ALA A 136 -7.50 -11.55 -29.34
CA ALA A 136 -8.78 -12.15 -28.99
C ALA A 136 -9.85 -11.18 -28.42
N GLY A 137 -9.60 -9.86 -28.32
CA GLY A 137 -10.65 -8.93 -27.90
C GLY A 137 -10.22 -7.87 -26.91
N THR A 138 -11.15 -7.49 -26.03
CA THR A 138 -10.93 -6.46 -25.01
C THR A 138 -10.44 -7.08 -23.70
N HIS A 139 -9.32 -6.61 -23.19
CA HIS A 139 -8.86 -6.97 -21.85
C HIS A 139 -9.15 -5.86 -20.85
N LEU A 140 -9.60 -6.25 -19.65
CA LEU A 140 -9.76 -5.34 -18.51
C LEU A 140 -9.01 -5.88 -17.30
N SER A 141 -8.39 -4.97 -16.56
CA SER A 141 -7.82 -5.24 -15.24
C SER A 141 -8.33 -4.19 -14.27
N LEU A 142 -9.06 -4.62 -13.25
CA LEU A 142 -9.56 -3.77 -12.18
C LEU A 142 -8.84 -4.15 -10.90
N ARG A 143 -8.02 -3.24 -10.35
CA ARG A 143 -7.44 -3.41 -9.03
C ARG A 143 -8.30 -2.72 -8.00
N VAL A 144 -8.86 -3.51 -7.09
CA VAL A 144 -9.76 -3.06 -6.02
C VAL A 144 -8.95 -2.71 -4.78
N PRO A 145 -8.98 -1.47 -4.31
CA PRO A 145 -8.28 -1.10 -3.08
C PRO A 145 -8.93 -1.78 -1.88
N ARG A 146 -8.14 -2.19 -0.89
CA ARG A 146 -8.68 -2.68 0.37
C ARG A 146 -9.51 -1.60 1.04
N ARG A 147 -10.74 -1.94 1.44
CA ARG A 147 -11.72 -0.97 1.97
C ARG A 147 -11.50 -0.60 3.42
N GLN A 148 -10.79 -1.42 4.19
CA GLN A 148 -10.54 -1.15 5.60
C GLN A 148 -9.09 -0.74 5.82
N PRO A 149 -8.85 0.43 6.43
CA PRO A 149 -7.53 0.80 6.89
C PRO A 149 -7.11 -0.17 8.00
N VAL A 150 -5.90 -0.71 7.88
CA VAL A 150 -5.32 -1.61 8.87
C VAL A 150 -4.37 -0.78 9.73
N GLY A 151 -4.58 -0.71 11.03
CA GLY A 151 -3.60 -0.17 11.99
C GLY A 151 -2.54 -1.21 12.37
N VAL A 152 -1.58 -0.84 13.22
CA VAL A 152 -0.53 -1.77 13.69
C VAL A 152 -1.15 -2.95 14.46
N GLU A 153 -2.21 -2.73 15.22
CA GLU A 153 -2.96 -3.81 15.87
C GLU A 153 -3.56 -4.80 14.85
N GLY A 154 -4.15 -4.29 13.77
CA GLY A 154 -4.66 -5.14 12.70
C GLY A 154 -3.55 -5.91 11.97
N LEU A 155 -2.34 -5.35 11.83
CA LEU A 155 -1.18 -6.08 11.32
C LEU A 155 -0.79 -7.23 12.26
N GLN A 156 -0.90 -7.04 13.58
CA GLN A 156 -0.67 -8.11 14.57
C GLN A 156 -1.73 -9.22 14.45
N GLN A 157 -3.01 -8.85 14.37
CA GLN A 157 -4.12 -9.81 14.20
C GLN A 157 -3.97 -10.63 12.90
N LEU A 158 -3.46 -10.02 11.84
CA LEU A 158 -3.15 -10.70 10.56
C LEU A 158 -1.87 -11.54 10.61
N GLY A 159 -1.13 -11.53 11.71
CA GLY A 159 0.16 -12.21 11.83
C GLY A 159 1.28 -11.58 10.99
N SER A 160 1.09 -10.34 10.55
CA SER A 160 2.08 -9.60 9.74
C SER A 160 3.22 -9.02 10.58
N VAL A 161 3.01 -8.82 11.88
CA VAL A 161 4.00 -8.35 12.85
C VAL A 161 3.78 -9.01 14.20
N GLY A 162 4.86 -9.40 14.88
CA GLY A 162 4.82 -9.83 16.29
C GLY A 162 4.78 -8.65 17.25
N SER A 163 4.59 -8.88 18.54
CA SER A 163 4.42 -7.84 19.57
C SER A 163 5.65 -6.96 19.72
N THR A 164 6.85 -7.56 19.71
CA THR A 164 8.13 -6.85 19.78
C THR A 164 8.33 -5.91 18.59
N MET A 165 8.10 -6.41 17.36
CA MET A 165 8.19 -5.63 16.14
C MET A 165 7.16 -4.49 16.13
N ALA A 166 5.91 -4.76 16.53
CA ALA A 166 4.85 -3.78 16.60
C ALA A 166 5.17 -2.66 17.61
N SER A 167 5.71 -3.02 18.77
CA SER A 167 6.17 -2.05 19.79
C SER A 167 7.29 -1.17 19.24
N LEU A 168 8.28 -1.75 18.56
CA LEU A 168 9.37 -1.00 17.93
C LEU A 168 8.86 -0.03 16.87
N LEU A 169 7.96 -0.48 15.98
CA LEU A 169 7.37 0.34 14.93
C LEU A 169 6.60 1.55 15.49
N ARG A 170 5.81 1.36 16.55
CA ARG A 170 5.14 2.46 17.26
C ARG A 170 6.13 3.47 17.85
N ARG A 171 7.22 2.99 18.44
CA ARG A 171 8.27 3.87 18.98
C ARG A 171 8.97 4.67 17.89
N ILE A 172 9.23 4.08 16.72
CA ILE A 172 9.80 4.78 15.54
C ILE A 172 8.88 5.93 15.12
N VAL A 173 7.58 5.70 15.03
CA VAL A 173 6.58 6.72 14.69
C VAL A 173 6.52 7.83 15.76
N ALA A 174 6.47 7.45 17.05
CA ALA A 174 6.41 8.38 18.18
C ALA A 174 7.68 9.25 18.27
N ALA A 175 8.85 8.66 18.01
CA ALA A 175 10.14 9.37 17.97
C ALA A 175 10.30 10.30 16.75
N ARG A 176 9.33 10.34 15.84
CA ARG A 176 9.39 11.11 14.58
C ARG A 176 10.65 10.79 13.76
N LEU A 177 11.13 9.55 13.78
CA LEU A 177 12.18 9.12 12.89
C LEU A 177 11.63 9.03 11.46
N SER A 178 12.36 9.59 10.50
CA SER A 178 12.00 9.46 9.08
C SER A 178 12.34 8.06 8.58
N PHE A 179 11.42 7.43 7.88
CA PHE A 179 11.59 6.04 7.49
C PHE A 179 11.12 5.75 6.06
N LEU A 180 11.72 4.71 5.47
CA LEU A 180 11.26 4.12 4.21
C LEU A 180 10.74 2.70 4.44
N VAL A 181 9.63 2.36 3.79
CA VAL A 181 9.12 0.99 3.75
C VAL A 181 9.52 0.36 2.41
N VAL A 182 10.32 -0.69 2.46
CA VAL A 182 10.87 -1.35 1.27
C VAL A 182 10.34 -2.78 1.11
N GLY A 183 10.51 -3.35 -0.06
CA GLY A 183 10.09 -4.72 -0.37
C GLY A 183 9.64 -4.87 -1.82
N GLY A 184 9.42 -6.09 -2.25
CA GLY A 184 8.96 -6.44 -3.61
C GLY A 184 7.54 -5.97 -3.93
N THR A 185 7.12 -6.23 -5.17
CA THR A 185 5.73 -5.96 -5.61
C THR A 185 4.76 -6.85 -4.83
N GLY A 186 3.65 -6.26 -4.36
CA GLY A 186 2.63 -6.99 -3.61
C GLY A 186 3.05 -7.44 -2.21
N ALA A 187 4.22 -7.02 -1.69
CA ALA A 187 4.69 -7.36 -0.34
C ALA A 187 3.85 -6.71 0.78
N GLY A 188 3.08 -5.66 0.48
CA GLY A 188 2.25 -4.98 1.47
C GLY A 188 2.83 -3.66 2.01
N LYS A 189 3.81 -3.05 1.29
CA LYS A 189 4.45 -1.79 1.68
C LYS A 189 3.45 -0.68 2.02
N THR A 190 2.48 -0.43 1.13
CA THR A 190 1.45 0.60 1.30
C THR A 190 0.57 0.31 2.52
N THR A 191 0.27 -0.97 2.80
CA THR A 191 -0.49 -1.38 3.98
C THR A 191 0.27 -1.12 5.28
N VAL A 192 1.56 -1.48 5.32
CA VAL A 192 2.41 -1.22 6.49
C VAL A 192 2.60 0.28 6.69
N LEU A 193 2.89 1.04 5.62
CA LEU A 193 2.99 2.50 5.70
C LEU A 193 1.70 3.12 6.23
N GLY A 194 0.53 2.73 5.69
CA GLY A 194 -0.77 3.21 6.16
C GLY A 194 -1.03 2.90 7.63
N ALA A 195 -0.64 1.70 8.09
CA ALA A 195 -0.74 1.31 9.50
C ALA A 195 0.15 2.16 10.42
N LEU A 196 1.37 2.46 9.98
CA LEU A 196 2.28 3.33 10.75
C LEU A 196 1.79 4.78 10.79
N LEU A 197 1.20 5.28 9.72
CA LEU A 197 0.62 6.63 9.69
C LEU A 197 -0.62 6.75 10.60
N ALA A 198 -1.36 5.66 10.80
CA ALA A 198 -2.48 5.64 11.75
C ALA A 198 -2.04 5.77 13.22
N GLU A 199 -0.79 5.42 13.54
CA GLU A 199 -0.18 5.57 14.89
C GLU A 199 0.35 7.01 15.14
N CYS A 200 0.29 7.90 14.16
CA CYS A 200 0.73 9.29 14.35
C CYS A 200 -0.21 10.01 15.34
N PRO A 201 0.31 10.92 16.19
CA PRO A 201 -0.51 11.77 17.04
C PRO A 201 -1.58 12.52 16.24
N THR A 202 -2.80 12.58 16.77
CA THR A 202 -3.99 13.10 16.07
C THR A 202 -3.95 14.60 15.78
N ASP A 203 -3.09 15.35 16.44
CA ASP A 203 -2.82 16.77 16.24
C ASP A 203 -1.84 17.04 15.07
N GLN A 204 -1.14 16.01 14.57
CA GLN A 204 -0.21 16.15 13.46
C GLN A 204 -0.94 16.16 12.11
N ARG A 205 -0.47 17.04 11.22
CA ARG A 205 -0.95 17.12 9.84
C ARG A 205 -0.08 16.24 8.94
N ILE A 206 -0.69 15.24 8.31
CA ILE A 206 -0.06 14.32 7.37
C ILE A 206 -0.41 14.77 5.95
N VAL A 207 0.58 15.07 5.13
CA VAL A 207 0.39 15.33 3.69
C VAL A 207 0.95 14.16 2.91
N VAL A 208 0.06 13.46 2.20
CA VAL A 208 0.37 12.27 1.38
C VAL A 208 0.38 12.67 -0.08
N VAL A 209 1.44 12.32 -0.78
CA VAL A 209 1.64 12.57 -2.21
C VAL A 209 1.75 11.23 -2.93
N GLU A 210 0.89 10.99 -3.93
CA GLU A 210 0.80 9.72 -4.68
C GLU A 210 0.50 9.97 -6.15
N ASP A 211 0.95 9.10 -7.04
CA ASP A 211 0.47 9.09 -8.44
C ASP A 211 -0.99 8.67 -8.50
N VAL A 212 -1.33 7.62 -7.75
CA VAL A 212 -2.68 7.10 -7.60
C VAL A 212 -2.94 6.87 -6.12
N ARG A 213 -4.08 7.33 -5.63
CA ARG A 213 -4.45 7.23 -4.21
C ARG A 213 -4.63 5.78 -3.81
N GLU A 214 -3.72 5.28 -2.99
CA GLU A 214 -3.79 3.97 -2.34
C GLU A 214 -3.79 4.09 -0.82
N LEU A 215 -3.00 5.03 -0.28
CA LEU A 215 -2.91 5.28 1.16
C LEU A 215 -4.19 5.92 1.69
N ALA A 216 -4.79 5.25 2.68
CA ALA A 216 -5.96 5.77 3.41
C ALA A 216 -5.77 5.46 4.91
N PRO A 217 -4.78 6.09 5.59
CA PRO A 217 -4.55 5.86 7.01
C PRO A 217 -5.77 6.32 7.82
N SER A 218 -6.09 5.58 8.87
CA SER A 218 -7.13 5.97 9.83
C SER A 218 -6.60 7.06 10.76
N HIS A 219 -6.58 8.30 10.25
CA HIS A 219 -6.07 9.46 10.97
C HIS A 219 -6.92 10.69 10.64
N PRO A 220 -7.29 11.54 11.64
CA PRO A 220 -8.25 12.63 11.43
C PRO A 220 -7.73 13.76 10.55
N HIS A 221 -6.42 13.94 10.43
CA HIS A 221 -5.84 15.09 9.75
C HIS A 221 -4.89 14.67 8.60
N VAL A 222 -5.47 14.11 7.53
CA VAL A 222 -4.74 13.68 6.32
C VAL A 222 -5.15 14.52 5.11
N VAL A 223 -4.17 15.08 4.42
CA VAL A 223 -4.34 15.72 3.11
C VAL A 223 -3.71 14.82 2.06
N ARG A 224 -4.49 14.45 1.04
CA ARG A 224 -4.06 13.54 -0.01
C ARG A 224 -3.97 14.28 -1.34
N LEU A 225 -2.76 14.37 -1.88
CA LEU A 225 -2.45 14.96 -3.18
C LEU A 225 -2.22 13.84 -4.18
N GLN A 226 -2.82 13.97 -5.35
CA GLN A 226 -2.70 12.97 -6.41
C GLN A 226 -2.13 13.58 -7.68
N GLY A 227 -1.17 12.88 -8.29
CA GLY A 227 -0.63 13.18 -9.59
C GLY A 227 -1.71 13.16 -10.69
N ARG A 228 -1.44 13.84 -11.76
CA ARG A 228 -2.28 13.84 -12.94
C ARG A 228 -1.43 13.58 -14.17
N THR A 229 -1.74 12.52 -14.89
CA THR A 229 -1.16 12.28 -16.21
C THR A 229 -1.64 13.34 -17.21
N PRO A 230 -0.83 13.66 -18.23
CA PRO A 230 -1.25 14.62 -19.25
C PRO A 230 -2.55 14.17 -19.93
N ASN A 231 -3.29 15.14 -20.47
CA ASN A 231 -4.46 14.87 -21.29
C ASN A 231 -4.05 14.34 -22.69
N VAL A 232 -5.02 14.11 -23.57
CA VAL A 232 -4.79 13.60 -24.94
C VAL A 232 -3.88 14.53 -25.77
N GLU A 233 -3.86 15.81 -25.44
CA GLU A 233 -3.03 16.84 -26.08
C GLU A 233 -1.61 16.94 -25.50
N GLY A 234 -1.29 16.07 -24.51
CA GLY A 234 0.02 16.05 -23.83
C GLY A 234 0.20 17.17 -22.79
N VAL A 235 -0.85 17.91 -22.44
CA VAL A 235 -0.78 19.03 -21.49
C VAL A 235 -1.47 18.71 -20.15
N GLY A 236 -1.19 19.54 -19.13
CA GLY A 236 -1.87 19.47 -17.83
C GLY A 236 -1.34 18.34 -16.91
N ALA A 237 -0.18 17.77 -17.19
CA ALA A 237 0.49 16.87 -16.25
C ALA A 237 0.77 17.57 -14.91
N VAL A 238 0.62 16.83 -13.79
CA VAL A 238 1.05 17.24 -12.47
C VAL A 238 1.85 16.08 -11.88
N THR A 239 3.15 16.30 -11.72
CA THR A 239 4.10 15.26 -11.31
C THR A 239 4.16 15.13 -9.79
N LEU A 240 4.73 14.02 -9.29
CA LEU A 240 5.02 13.88 -7.85
C LEU A 240 6.01 14.97 -7.37
N VAL A 241 6.98 15.35 -8.20
CA VAL A 241 7.91 16.46 -7.92
C VAL A 241 7.15 17.75 -7.63
N ASP A 242 6.17 18.10 -8.49
CA ASP A 242 5.34 19.29 -8.29
C ASP A 242 4.54 19.18 -6.99
N LEU A 243 3.93 18.03 -6.74
CA LEU A 243 3.10 17.81 -5.55
C LEU A 243 3.88 17.82 -4.25
N VAL A 244 5.09 17.25 -4.21
CA VAL A 244 5.97 17.35 -3.03
C VAL A 244 6.27 18.81 -2.73
N ARG A 245 6.65 19.62 -3.74
CA ARG A 245 6.90 21.05 -3.58
C ARG A 245 5.67 21.83 -3.09
N GLN A 246 4.46 21.48 -3.54
CA GLN A 246 3.23 22.08 -3.03
C GLN A 246 2.91 21.60 -1.62
N GLY A 247 3.07 20.30 -1.35
CA GLY A 247 2.85 19.71 -0.04
C GLY A 247 3.65 20.39 1.07
N LEU A 248 4.92 20.74 0.80
CA LEU A 248 5.78 21.48 1.74
C LEU A 248 5.23 22.85 2.13
N ARG A 249 4.42 23.50 1.26
CA ARG A 249 3.78 24.79 1.57
C ARG A 249 2.45 24.64 2.33
N MET A 250 2.02 23.41 2.57
CA MET A 250 0.76 23.12 3.26
C MET A 250 0.93 22.92 4.77
N ARG A 251 2.09 23.27 5.33
CA ARG A 251 2.44 23.09 6.74
C ARG A 251 2.29 21.63 7.19
N PRO A 252 2.95 20.68 6.54
CA PRO A 252 2.90 19.30 6.98
C PRO A 252 3.74 19.11 8.26
N ASP A 253 3.20 18.37 9.24
CA ASP A 253 4.01 17.80 10.31
C ASP A 253 4.74 16.55 9.81
N ARG A 254 4.12 15.84 8.85
CA ARG A 254 4.73 14.72 8.13
C ARG A 254 4.42 14.80 6.65
N LEU A 255 5.47 14.72 5.84
CA LEU A 255 5.35 14.56 4.39
C LEU A 255 5.57 13.09 4.04
N VAL A 256 4.64 12.53 3.26
CA VAL A 256 4.65 11.12 2.88
C VAL A 256 4.57 11.01 1.36
N VAL A 257 5.48 10.25 0.76
CA VAL A 257 5.41 9.88 -0.66
C VAL A 257 4.98 8.41 -0.74
N GLY A 258 3.79 8.17 -1.27
CA GLY A 258 3.18 6.83 -1.30
C GLY A 258 4.08 5.80 -1.97
N GLU A 259 4.73 6.17 -3.07
CA GLU A 259 5.74 5.36 -3.74
C GLU A 259 6.79 6.26 -4.40
N VAL A 260 8.06 6.00 -4.09
CA VAL A 260 9.21 6.67 -4.67
C VAL A 260 9.75 5.80 -5.81
N ARG A 261 9.60 6.28 -7.06
CA ARG A 261 10.00 5.53 -8.26
C ARG A 261 10.69 6.37 -9.33
N GLY A 262 10.87 7.66 -9.10
CA GLY A 262 11.44 8.59 -10.04
C GLY A 262 12.18 9.76 -9.38
N ALA A 263 12.16 10.89 -10.08
CA ALA A 263 12.91 12.09 -9.70
C ALA A 263 12.43 12.74 -8.39
N GLU A 264 11.22 12.42 -7.92
CA GLU A 264 10.68 12.90 -6.63
C GLU A 264 11.52 12.48 -5.42
N VAL A 265 12.40 11.50 -5.56
CA VAL A 265 13.35 11.11 -4.52
C VAL A 265 14.18 12.29 -4.04
N ARG A 266 14.58 13.20 -4.94
CA ARG A 266 15.35 14.39 -4.61
C ARG A 266 14.57 15.33 -3.68
N GLU A 267 13.33 15.60 -4.00
CA GLU A 267 12.46 16.48 -3.21
C GLU A 267 12.12 15.84 -1.87
N LEU A 268 11.89 14.51 -1.83
CA LEU A 268 11.67 13.79 -0.58
C LEU A 268 12.89 13.90 0.34
N LEU A 269 14.08 13.53 -0.13
CA LEU A 269 15.31 13.61 0.68
C LEU A 269 15.58 15.04 1.16
N SER A 270 15.36 16.04 0.30
CA SER A 270 15.47 17.46 0.69
C SER A 270 14.48 17.83 1.78
N ALA A 271 13.23 17.42 1.67
CA ALA A 271 12.19 17.69 2.66
C ALA A 271 12.52 17.07 4.02
N LEU A 272 12.95 15.81 4.04
CA LEU A 272 13.32 15.09 5.26
C LEU A 272 14.56 15.69 5.94
N ASN A 273 15.44 16.40 5.21
CA ASN A 273 16.60 17.12 5.75
C ASN A 273 16.27 18.54 6.26
N THR A 274 15.07 19.07 5.95
CA THR A 274 14.75 20.48 6.21
C THR A 274 13.59 20.67 7.19
N GLY A 275 13.52 19.82 8.24
CA GLY A 275 12.60 20.01 9.36
C GLY A 275 11.24 19.31 9.23
N HIS A 276 11.12 18.37 8.29
CA HIS A 276 9.93 17.52 8.17
C HIS A 276 10.20 16.14 8.78
N ASP A 277 10.63 16.13 10.03
CA ASP A 277 10.94 14.92 10.81
C ASP A 277 9.74 13.96 10.87
N GLY A 278 10.03 12.67 10.72
CA GLY A 278 9.00 11.61 10.71
C GLY A 278 8.26 11.48 9.39
N GLY A 279 8.74 12.13 8.34
CA GLY A 279 8.24 11.86 6.99
C GLY A 279 8.61 10.45 6.53
N ALA A 280 7.90 9.94 5.53
CA ALA A 280 8.02 8.54 5.11
C ALA A 280 7.74 8.35 3.61
N GLY A 281 8.09 7.18 3.12
CA GLY A 281 7.73 6.76 1.76
C GLY A 281 7.84 5.26 1.58
N THR A 282 7.32 4.75 0.45
CA THR A 282 7.64 3.38 0.05
C THR A 282 8.62 3.37 -1.12
N LEU A 283 9.41 2.32 -1.20
CA LEU A 283 10.41 2.13 -2.24
C LEU A 283 10.46 0.66 -2.66
N HIS A 284 10.57 0.39 -3.96
CA HIS A 284 10.88 -0.96 -4.44
C HIS A 284 12.38 -1.24 -4.29
N ALA A 285 12.74 -2.06 -3.29
CA ALA A 285 14.07 -2.63 -3.10
C ALA A 285 13.92 -4.06 -2.56
N ASN A 286 14.89 -4.94 -2.84
CA ASN A 286 14.82 -6.35 -2.43
C ASN A 286 15.27 -6.60 -0.98
N GLY A 287 15.44 -5.53 -0.19
CA GLY A 287 15.78 -5.61 1.23
C GLY A 287 16.56 -4.40 1.71
N LEU A 288 17.00 -4.48 2.97
CA LEU A 288 17.67 -3.39 3.64
C LEU A 288 18.98 -3.00 2.94
N ALA A 289 19.83 -3.98 2.62
CA ALA A 289 21.16 -3.76 2.04
C ALA A 289 21.12 -3.10 0.65
N GLU A 290 20.09 -3.38 -0.14
CA GLU A 290 19.95 -2.84 -1.50
C GLU A 290 19.28 -1.45 -1.54
N THR A 291 18.72 -1.00 -0.42
CA THR A 291 18.01 0.28 -0.34
C THR A 291 18.86 1.47 -0.76
N PRO A 292 20.13 1.65 -0.31
CA PRO A 292 20.95 2.76 -0.74
C PRO A 292 21.21 2.77 -2.25
N ALA A 293 21.56 1.62 -2.83
CA ALA A 293 21.81 1.50 -4.27
C ALA A 293 20.54 1.82 -5.10
N ARG A 294 19.36 1.45 -4.61
CA ARG A 294 18.10 1.81 -5.26
C ARG A 294 17.84 3.32 -5.21
N ILE A 295 18.15 3.98 -4.09
CA ILE A 295 18.06 5.44 -3.97
C ILE A 295 19.07 6.13 -4.86
N GLU A 296 20.30 5.60 -5.01
CA GLU A 296 21.29 6.10 -5.96
C GLU A 296 20.74 6.07 -7.39
N ALA A 297 20.17 4.95 -7.82
CA ALA A 297 19.59 4.81 -9.14
C ALA A 297 18.48 5.84 -9.42
N LEU A 298 17.60 6.07 -8.44
CA LEU A 298 16.55 7.08 -8.54
C LEU A 298 17.11 8.50 -8.49
N GLY A 299 18.15 8.74 -7.68
CA GLY A 299 18.86 10.01 -7.62
C GLY A 299 19.50 10.38 -8.96
N ALA A 300 20.05 9.39 -9.67
CA ALA A 300 20.58 9.59 -11.01
C ALA A 300 19.50 10.05 -12.00
N LEU A 301 18.27 9.50 -11.92
CA LEU A 301 17.13 9.98 -12.71
C LEU A 301 16.75 11.42 -12.36
N ALA A 302 17.02 11.85 -11.13
CA ALA A 302 16.81 13.23 -10.65
C ALA A 302 18.01 14.16 -10.93
N GLY A 303 19.04 13.68 -11.65
CA GLY A 303 20.25 14.45 -11.96
C GLY A 303 21.24 14.59 -10.81
N LEU A 304 21.14 13.76 -9.75
CA LEU A 304 22.08 13.76 -8.63
C LEU A 304 23.23 12.79 -8.87
N GLY A 305 24.45 13.22 -8.57
CA GLY A 305 25.58 12.31 -8.48
C GLY A 305 25.55 11.46 -7.19
N ARG A 306 26.26 10.34 -7.18
CA ARG A 306 26.33 9.39 -6.05
C ARG A 306 26.60 10.08 -4.72
N ASP A 307 27.63 10.91 -4.65
CA ASP A 307 28.04 11.61 -3.42
C ASP A 307 26.95 12.55 -2.89
N ALA A 308 26.24 13.23 -3.80
CA ALA A 308 25.11 14.11 -3.43
C ALA A 308 23.93 13.29 -2.89
N VAL A 309 23.66 12.11 -3.45
CA VAL A 309 22.63 11.21 -2.93
C VAL A 309 22.96 10.75 -1.53
N HIS A 310 24.18 10.27 -1.28
CA HIS A 310 24.60 9.81 0.04
C HIS A 310 24.68 10.94 1.08
N ALA A 311 25.12 12.13 0.66
CA ALA A 311 25.12 13.31 1.54
C ALA A 311 23.70 13.66 2.00
N GLN A 312 22.71 13.60 1.11
CA GLN A 312 21.30 13.84 1.47
C GLN A 312 20.71 12.67 2.27
N LEU A 313 20.94 11.44 1.85
CA LEU A 313 20.40 10.25 2.50
C LEU A 313 20.83 10.12 3.96
N ARG A 314 22.08 10.47 4.26
CA ARG A 314 22.67 10.43 5.61
C ARG A 314 21.84 11.15 6.67
N GLY A 315 21.24 12.29 6.33
CA GLY A 315 20.40 13.08 7.26
C GLY A 315 18.91 12.77 7.12
N ALA A 316 18.48 12.45 5.89
CA ALA A 316 17.07 12.36 5.54
C ALA A 316 16.37 11.13 6.11
N VAL A 317 16.99 9.95 6.05
CA VAL A 317 16.36 8.67 6.40
C VAL A 317 17.14 8.04 7.54
N GLN A 318 16.47 7.77 8.66
CA GLN A 318 17.07 7.11 9.81
C GLN A 318 16.76 5.61 9.85
N VAL A 319 15.57 5.22 9.37
CA VAL A 319 15.06 3.83 9.51
C VAL A 319 14.57 3.30 8.15
N VAL A 320 14.79 2.03 7.92
CA VAL A 320 14.22 1.28 6.79
C VAL A 320 13.45 0.08 7.32
N VAL A 321 12.20 -0.07 6.93
CA VAL A 321 11.32 -1.16 7.29
C VAL A 321 11.17 -2.08 6.09
N ASP A 322 11.62 -3.31 6.21
CA ASP A 322 11.59 -4.29 5.12
C ASP A 322 10.38 -5.20 5.24
N VAL A 323 9.58 -5.23 4.19
CA VAL A 323 8.34 -6.01 4.11
C VAL A 323 8.49 -7.10 3.07
N ALA A 324 8.22 -8.33 3.46
CA ALA A 324 8.33 -9.51 2.61
C ALA A 324 6.99 -10.23 2.45
N ARG A 325 6.94 -11.09 1.44
CA ARG A 325 5.82 -12.00 1.19
C ARG A 325 6.34 -13.44 1.11
N ALA A 326 5.71 -14.34 1.86
CA ALA A 326 5.95 -15.78 1.78
C ALA A 326 4.61 -16.48 1.52
N GLY A 327 4.40 -16.92 0.28
CA GLY A 327 3.11 -17.44 -0.17
C GLY A 327 1.98 -16.41 -0.01
N PRO A 328 0.91 -16.71 0.73
CA PRO A 328 -0.19 -15.78 1.00
C PRO A 328 0.15 -14.77 2.11
N VAL A 329 1.14 -15.06 2.97
CA VAL A 329 1.46 -14.26 4.15
C VAL A 329 2.36 -13.08 3.77
N ARG A 330 2.01 -11.90 4.28
CA ARG A 330 2.82 -10.68 4.19
C ARG A 330 3.25 -10.27 5.59
N PHE A 331 4.52 -9.94 5.78
CA PHE A 331 5.06 -9.64 7.10
C PHE A 331 6.21 -8.64 7.04
N VAL A 332 6.43 -7.95 8.15
CA VAL A 332 7.64 -7.12 8.34
C VAL A 332 8.78 -8.06 8.66
N ARG A 333 9.73 -8.17 7.72
CA ARG A 333 10.87 -9.06 7.81
C ARG A 333 11.95 -8.51 8.72
N ALA A 334 12.26 -7.22 8.57
CA ALA A 334 13.31 -6.58 9.33
C ALA A 334 13.10 -5.08 9.46
N VAL A 335 13.71 -4.49 10.48
CA VAL A 335 13.92 -3.05 10.64
C VAL A 335 15.42 -2.80 10.63
N GLY A 336 15.87 -1.88 9.78
CA GLY A 336 17.26 -1.45 9.70
C GLY A 336 17.42 0.02 10.05
N VAL A 337 18.64 0.40 10.42
CA VAL A 337 19.04 1.78 10.72
C VAL A 337 20.14 2.22 9.76
N THR A 338 20.07 3.45 9.27
CA THR A 338 21.08 3.99 8.37
C THR A 338 22.34 4.36 9.14
N ARG A 339 23.49 4.06 8.56
CA ARG A 339 24.80 4.41 9.09
C ARG A 339 25.72 4.94 7.98
N TRP A 340 26.47 5.99 8.31
CA TRP A 340 27.51 6.55 7.45
C TRP A 340 28.84 5.82 7.67
N THR A 341 29.44 5.31 6.60
CA THR A 341 30.72 4.58 6.65
C THR A 341 31.95 5.48 6.52
N GLY A 342 31.75 6.75 6.20
CA GLY A 342 32.81 7.70 5.79
C GLY A 342 32.74 8.04 4.29
N THR A 343 32.20 7.13 3.48
CA THR A 343 32.08 7.29 2.02
C THR A 343 30.65 7.10 1.52
N GLU A 344 29.85 6.28 2.19
CA GLU A 344 28.49 5.93 1.78
C GLU A 344 27.57 5.67 2.97
N VAL A 345 26.27 5.71 2.72
CA VAL A 345 25.24 5.25 3.67
C VAL A 345 25.00 3.78 3.44
N VAL A 346 25.04 3.00 4.50
CA VAL A 346 24.61 1.60 4.56
C VAL A 346 23.42 1.47 5.49
N VAL A 347 22.71 0.35 5.43
CA VAL A 347 21.60 0.03 6.32
C VAL A 347 21.98 -1.21 7.12
N ASP A 348 22.20 -1.05 8.42
CA ASP A 348 22.48 -2.14 9.33
C ASP A 348 21.16 -2.70 9.89
N GLU A 349 21.03 -4.02 9.95
CA GLU A 349 19.89 -4.68 10.58
C GLU A 349 19.83 -4.36 12.07
N ALA A 350 18.68 -3.89 12.54
CA ALA A 350 18.44 -3.60 13.96
C ALA A 350 17.56 -4.66 14.61
N LEU A 351 16.52 -5.12 13.92
CA LEU A 351 15.62 -6.19 14.38
C LEU A 351 15.18 -7.02 13.17
N VAL A 352 15.29 -8.35 13.28
CA VAL A 352 14.91 -9.30 12.23
C VAL A 352 13.90 -10.29 12.79
N ALA A 353 12.81 -10.55 12.05
CA ALA A 353 11.85 -11.59 12.35
C ALA A 353 12.43 -12.95 11.94
N LEU A 354 12.45 -13.91 12.85
CA LEU A 354 12.96 -15.24 12.57
C LEU A 354 11.95 -16.10 11.79
N PRO A 355 12.41 -17.00 10.89
CA PRO A 355 11.55 -17.97 10.21
C PRO A 355 10.92 -18.93 11.26
N GLY A 356 9.60 -18.96 11.32
CA GLY A 356 8.83 -19.71 12.31
C GLY A 356 7.88 -18.84 13.14
N GLY A 357 8.21 -17.59 13.36
CA GLY A 357 7.42 -16.63 14.11
C GLY A 357 6.16 -16.09 13.40
N GLY A 358 5.60 -16.78 12.43
CA GLY A 358 4.41 -16.33 11.70
C GLY A 358 3.98 -17.19 10.51
N LEU A 359 4.76 -18.23 10.16
CA LEU A 359 4.54 -19.00 8.92
C LEU A 359 3.81 -20.35 9.12
N ALA A 360 3.44 -20.72 10.35
CA ALA A 360 2.73 -21.97 10.62
C ALA A 360 1.21 -21.79 10.55
N GLY A 361 0.64 -22.00 9.40
CA GLY A 361 -0.81 -21.96 9.24
C GLY A 361 -1.33 -22.45 7.89
N THR A 362 -0.87 -23.61 7.38
CA THR A 362 -1.63 -24.49 6.47
C THR A 362 -1.01 -25.89 6.48
N GLY A 363 -1.40 -26.69 7.45
CA GLY A 363 -1.13 -28.13 7.48
C GLY A 363 -2.15 -28.75 8.40
N GLY A 364 -3.30 -29.17 7.82
CA GLY A 364 -4.36 -29.81 8.55
C GLY A 364 -3.93 -31.14 9.15
N THR A 365 -4.28 -31.35 10.40
CA THR A 365 -4.74 -32.64 10.90
C THR A 365 -5.85 -32.39 11.92
N SER A 366 -6.97 -33.04 11.69
CA SER A 366 -8.13 -33.12 12.55
C SER A 366 -7.79 -33.65 13.95
N GLY A 367 -8.07 -32.86 14.97
CA GLY A 367 -7.97 -33.26 16.37
C GLY A 367 -8.98 -32.47 17.20
N THR A 368 -9.94 -33.18 17.72
CA THR A 368 -11.05 -32.88 18.62
C THR A 368 -10.80 -31.88 19.73
N GLY A 369 -11.73 -30.91 19.88
CA GLY A 369 -12.34 -30.40 21.13
C GLY A 369 -11.41 -29.83 22.20
N GLY A 370 -11.49 -28.53 22.41
CA GLY A 370 -10.91 -27.86 23.56
C GLY A 370 -11.40 -26.42 23.67
N THR A 371 -12.16 -26.21 24.73
CA THR A 371 -12.81 -24.99 25.24
C THR A 371 -11.91 -23.76 25.27
N GLY A 372 -12.61 -22.60 25.12
CA GLY A 372 -12.15 -21.21 25.16
C GLY A 372 -10.92 -20.92 26.02
N GLY A 373 -9.93 -20.28 25.37
CA GLY A 373 -8.76 -19.72 26.02
C GLY A 373 -8.55 -18.28 25.55
N THR A 374 -8.54 -17.39 26.52
CA THR A 374 -8.16 -15.97 26.45
C THR A 374 -6.90 -15.77 25.60
N GLY A 375 -6.91 -14.74 24.72
CA GLY A 375 -5.86 -14.39 23.79
C GLY A 375 -4.47 -14.18 24.42
N GLY A 376 -3.75 -15.24 24.62
CA GLY A 376 -2.34 -15.24 24.97
C GLY A 376 -1.52 -15.08 23.67
N ALA A 377 -0.55 -14.16 23.68
CA ALA A 377 0.43 -14.02 22.62
C ALA A 377 1.11 -15.37 22.37
N ASP A 378 1.06 -15.83 21.10
CA ASP A 378 1.73 -17.05 20.67
C ASP A 378 3.24 -16.79 20.66
N PRO A 379 4.03 -17.39 21.56
CA PRO A 379 5.47 -17.11 21.71
C PRO A 379 6.29 -17.46 20.47
N GLU A 380 5.78 -18.32 19.58
CA GLU A 380 6.46 -18.63 18.32
C GLU A 380 6.32 -17.50 17.28
N ARG A 381 5.32 -16.63 17.43
CA ARG A 381 5.13 -15.47 16.52
C ARG A 381 6.00 -14.25 16.85
N ASP A 382 6.59 -14.22 18.04
CA ASP A 382 7.43 -13.13 18.54
C ASP A 382 8.93 -13.41 18.44
N ALA A 383 9.34 -14.49 17.78
CA ALA A 383 10.73 -14.80 17.60
C ALA A 383 11.41 -13.74 16.72
N VAL A 384 12.29 -12.95 17.33
CA VAL A 384 13.09 -11.90 16.70
C VAL A 384 14.53 -11.99 17.12
N GLU A 385 15.43 -11.48 16.29
CA GLU A 385 16.85 -11.34 16.56
C GLU A 385 17.27 -9.89 16.46
N TRP A 386 18.04 -9.40 17.45
CA TRP A 386 18.62 -8.08 17.43
C TRP A 386 19.93 -8.09 16.64
N GLY A 387 20.00 -7.28 15.60
CA GLY A 387 21.16 -7.16 14.72
C GLY A 387 22.15 -6.08 15.15
N PRO A 388 23.21 -5.87 14.37
CA PRO A 388 24.29 -4.91 14.66
C PRO A 388 23.80 -3.46 14.72
N GLY A 389 22.70 -3.10 14.10
CA GLY A 389 22.10 -1.76 14.14
C GLY A 389 21.30 -1.46 15.40
N ALA A 390 21.07 -2.46 16.29
CA ALA A 390 20.18 -2.31 17.45
C ALA A 390 20.61 -1.18 18.40
N ALA A 391 21.89 -1.10 18.74
CA ALA A 391 22.41 -0.07 19.63
C ALA A 391 22.17 1.34 19.08
N ARG A 392 22.46 1.54 17.78
CA ARG A 392 22.22 2.82 17.11
C ARG A 392 20.73 3.18 17.05
N LEU A 393 19.86 2.22 16.82
CA LEU A 393 18.41 2.46 16.83
C LEU A 393 17.94 2.87 18.23
N ALA A 394 18.46 2.21 19.27
CA ALA A 394 18.17 2.57 20.66
C ALA A 394 18.58 4.00 20.98
N GLU A 395 19.81 4.41 20.62
CA GLU A 395 20.28 5.80 20.77
C GLU A 395 19.36 6.81 20.08
N LEU A 396 18.95 6.54 18.84
CA LEU A 396 18.04 7.41 18.10
C LEU A 396 16.67 7.54 18.80
N LEU A 397 16.13 6.44 19.32
CA LEU A 397 14.87 6.45 20.05
C LEU A 397 14.98 7.18 21.38
N GLU A 398 16.04 6.95 22.14
CA GLU A 398 16.28 7.62 23.42
C GLU A 398 16.52 9.13 23.25
N SER A 399 17.25 9.54 22.23
CA SER A 399 17.51 10.95 21.93
C SER A 399 16.24 11.75 21.61
N ARG A 400 15.21 11.08 21.09
CA ARG A 400 13.95 11.72 20.66
C ARG A 400 12.81 11.56 21.66
N LEU A 401 12.76 10.44 22.39
CA LEU A 401 11.66 10.13 23.34
C LEU A 401 12.03 10.47 24.80
N GLY A 402 13.30 10.76 25.07
CA GLY A 402 13.83 10.83 26.45
C GLY A 402 13.99 9.43 27.04
N THR A 403 14.73 9.31 28.12
CA THR A 403 14.92 8.04 28.84
C THR A 403 13.64 7.66 29.58
N THR A 404 12.68 7.08 28.87
CA THR A 404 11.51 6.44 29.49
C THR A 404 11.88 4.97 29.74
N GLY A 405 12.17 4.66 31.02
CA GLY A 405 12.17 3.35 31.66
C GLY A 405 12.63 2.15 30.84
N GLY A 406 13.86 1.72 31.10
CA GLY A 406 14.36 0.35 31.06
C GLY A 406 13.83 -0.60 29.99
N VAL A 407 14.51 -0.64 28.86
CA VAL A 407 14.67 -1.91 28.16
C VAL A 407 15.82 -2.60 28.90
N GLU A 408 15.51 -3.55 29.79
CA GLU A 408 16.51 -4.41 30.43
C GLU A 408 17.47 -4.96 29.38
N SER A 409 18.71 -4.61 29.54
CA SER A 409 19.83 -5.13 28.77
C SER A 409 19.97 -6.63 28.98
N ARG A 410 19.29 -7.43 28.15
CA ARG A 410 19.66 -8.84 27.93
C ARG A 410 20.51 -8.94 26.67
N VAL A 411 21.66 -8.27 26.71
CA VAL A 411 22.78 -8.68 25.88
C VAL A 411 23.45 -9.87 26.62
N GLY A 412 23.00 -11.04 26.27
CA GLY A 412 23.66 -12.26 26.71
C GLY A 412 25.06 -12.34 26.08
N THR A 413 26.07 -12.00 26.87
CA THR A 413 27.45 -12.38 26.59
C THR A 413 27.57 -13.89 26.59
N GLY A 414 27.49 -14.50 25.40
CA GLY A 414 27.85 -15.87 25.17
C GLY A 414 29.36 -16.06 25.35
N GLY A 415 29.82 -16.17 26.60
CA GLY A 415 31.16 -16.59 26.96
C GLY A 415 31.17 -18.10 27.21
N SER A 416 31.69 -18.86 26.27
CA SER A 416 32.07 -20.26 26.43
C SER A 416 33.14 -20.34 27.49
N ALA A 417 32.81 -20.87 28.67
CA ALA A 417 33.78 -21.30 29.68
C ALA A 417 33.78 -22.81 29.75
N THR A 418 34.69 -23.43 29.01
CA THR A 418 35.16 -24.82 29.27
C THR A 418 35.99 -24.84 30.54
N GLY A 419 35.38 -25.26 31.65
CA GLY A 419 36.06 -25.51 32.91
C GLY A 419 36.70 -26.88 32.92
N VAL A 420 38.02 -26.90 32.89
CA VAL A 420 38.83 -28.10 33.23
C VAL A 420 38.98 -28.15 34.74
N ALA A 421 38.44 -29.20 35.36
CA ALA A 421 38.65 -29.51 36.74
C ALA A 421 40.02 -30.17 36.90
N THR A 422 40.95 -29.56 37.67
CA THR A 422 42.13 -30.22 38.23
C THR A 422 41.98 -30.30 39.74
N ARG A 423 41.92 -31.56 40.21
CA ARG A 423 42.11 -31.95 41.62
C ARG A 423 43.60 -31.94 42.00
N GLY A 424 43.88 -31.52 43.18
CA GLY A 424 45.13 -31.64 43.87
C GLY A 424 45.11 -30.67 45.05
N GLY A 425 45.16 -31.05 46.29
CA GLY A 425 45.75 -32.05 47.03
C GLY A 425 46.80 -31.40 47.94
N VAL A 426 46.44 -31.20 49.20
CA VAL A 426 47.19 -31.26 50.48
C VAL A 426 48.67 -30.81 50.51
N ALA A 427 48.97 -29.75 51.22
CA ALA A 427 49.80 -29.66 52.42
C ALA A 427 49.68 -28.25 53.05
#